data_d2d598e307c3f062886fbc150fb29bce
#
_entry.id   d2d598e307c3f062886fbc150fb29bce
#
_cell.length_a   1.000
_cell.length_b   1.000
_cell.length_c   1.000
_cell.angle_alpha   90.00
_cell.angle_beta   90.00
_cell.angle_gamma   90.00
#
_symmetry.space_group_name_H-M   'P 1'
#
loop_
_entity.id
_entity.type
_entity.pdbx_description
1 polymer ?
#
loop_
_entity_poly.entity_id
_entity_poly.type
_entity_poly.pdbx_seq_one_letter_code
_entity_poly.pdbx_strand_id
1 'polypeptide(L)'
;MTLDPKEYSHLIPETKAIVNKVVQKNMGDGILFSAGTDTTIIAYEAVKYKPDLPALTIAFKEGAPKDTEYVKQMVAFLKLKDHETHVFDHAEALTNVPKVVKALKTFDPMDVRNSMPVYIGLTLMKKKGLKSILTGDGLDELFGYPWQFNLTEEQLYQRQLAMWEEMGFSSIPMAKSLGMEVKQPYLDPLFSNWAKKLPIKVKINMHDGVKFSKWLMRKSYEDVIPKEVIWRPKAPLEAGTGAAALHTVLEKEYTDAEFNEKKKKILEADNVKVRDKEQLVYYEAFRKIFGVPSEIFPKTAGAKQCPECKGYVKTKIQFCHICGAYPI
;
A
#
# COMPACT_ATOMS: atom_id res chain seq x y z
N MET A 1 29.27 2.19 2.70
CA MET A 1 30.24 1.33 2.00
C MET A 1 29.51 0.59 0.91
N THR A 2 30.06 0.50 -0.30
CA THR A 2 29.55 -0.36 -1.34
C THR A 2 29.85 -1.82 -0.99
N LEU A 3 28.89 -2.72 -1.20
CA LEU A 3 29.12 -4.16 -1.00
C LEU A 3 30.13 -4.70 -2.01
N ASP A 4 31.00 -5.62 -1.53
CA ASP A 4 31.83 -6.40 -2.43
C ASP A 4 30.93 -7.26 -3.34
N PRO A 5 31.14 -7.27 -4.67
CA PRO A 5 30.40 -8.16 -5.58
C PRO A 5 30.34 -9.61 -5.13
N LYS A 6 31.39 -10.13 -4.49
CA LYS A 6 31.42 -11.50 -3.93
C LYS A 6 30.31 -11.77 -2.91
N GLU A 7 29.81 -10.73 -2.22
CA GLU A 7 28.80 -10.88 -1.17
C GLU A 7 27.37 -11.02 -1.73
N TYR A 8 27.12 -10.62 -3.00
CA TYR A 8 25.75 -10.60 -3.53
C TYR A 8 25.58 -11.17 -4.95
N SER A 9 26.67 -11.33 -5.75
CA SER A 9 26.53 -11.74 -7.15
C SER A 9 25.82 -13.08 -7.32
N HIS A 10 26.02 -14.01 -6.37
CA HIS A 10 25.35 -15.31 -6.37
C HIS A 10 23.84 -15.18 -6.06
N LEU A 11 23.41 -14.11 -5.36
CA LEU A 11 22.01 -13.87 -5.04
C LEU A 11 21.21 -13.32 -6.25
N ILE A 12 21.88 -12.73 -7.26
CA ILE A 12 21.20 -12.16 -8.43
C ILE A 12 20.41 -13.23 -9.21
N PRO A 13 21.04 -14.32 -9.69
CA PRO A 13 20.30 -15.35 -10.41
C PRO A 13 19.27 -16.05 -9.52
N GLU A 14 19.56 -16.24 -8.25
CA GLU A 14 18.61 -16.81 -7.28
C GLU A 14 17.38 -15.92 -7.11
N THR A 15 17.58 -14.59 -6.97
CA THR A 15 16.48 -13.61 -6.90
C THR A 15 15.59 -13.69 -8.12
N LYS A 16 16.16 -13.65 -9.34
CA LYS A 16 15.40 -13.75 -10.58
C LYS A 16 14.62 -15.07 -10.67
N ALA A 17 15.25 -16.18 -10.32
CA ALA A 17 14.60 -17.51 -10.37
C ALA A 17 13.44 -17.62 -9.37
N ILE A 18 13.62 -17.16 -8.14
CA ILE A 18 12.58 -17.20 -7.11
C ILE A 18 11.40 -16.28 -7.47
N VAL A 19 11.68 -15.04 -7.91
CA VAL A 19 10.62 -14.09 -8.31
C VAL A 19 9.84 -14.62 -9.51
N ASN A 20 10.53 -15.12 -10.54
CA ASN A 20 9.88 -15.73 -11.70
C ASN A 20 8.93 -16.87 -11.26
N LYS A 21 9.40 -17.77 -10.41
CA LYS A 21 8.62 -18.90 -9.91
C LYS A 21 7.38 -18.49 -9.12
N VAL A 22 7.52 -17.51 -8.21
CA VAL A 22 6.36 -17.08 -7.41
C VAL A 22 5.36 -16.25 -8.22
N VAL A 23 5.82 -15.47 -9.20
CA VAL A 23 4.92 -14.78 -10.14
C VAL A 23 4.17 -15.81 -10.98
N GLN A 24 4.84 -16.80 -11.57
CA GLN A 24 4.20 -17.88 -12.32
C GLN A 24 3.14 -18.60 -11.51
N LYS A 25 3.49 -18.99 -10.26
CA LYS A 25 2.59 -19.72 -9.34
C LYS A 25 1.37 -18.89 -8.94
N ASN A 26 1.54 -17.58 -8.80
CA ASN A 26 0.52 -16.67 -8.31
C ASN A 26 -0.04 -15.76 -9.42
N MET A 27 -0.12 -16.24 -10.67
CA MET A 27 -0.67 -15.44 -11.77
C MET A 27 -2.10 -14.99 -11.46
N GLY A 28 -2.39 -13.72 -11.80
CA GLY A 28 -3.71 -13.13 -11.74
C GLY A 28 -4.29 -12.86 -13.13
N ASP A 29 -5.57 -12.48 -13.16
CA ASP A 29 -6.24 -12.10 -14.41
C ASP A 29 -5.75 -10.76 -14.95
N GLY A 30 -5.29 -9.86 -14.06
CA GLY A 30 -4.74 -8.55 -14.37
C GLY A 30 -3.81 -8.04 -13.28
N ILE A 31 -3.31 -6.81 -13.42
CA ILE A 31 -2.42 -6.16 -12.46
C ILE A 31 -2.83 -4.71 -12.18
N LEU A 32 -2.81 -4.28 -10.91
CA LEU A 32 -2.76 -2.87 -10.55
C LEU A 32 -1.31 -2.38 -10.71
N PHE A 33 -1.09 -1.49 -11.68
CA PHE A 33 0.23 -1.14 -12.16
C PHE A 33 0.58 0.32 -11.88
N SER A 34 1.61 0.56 -11.07
CA SER A 34 2.10 1.90 -10.71
C SER A 34 3.45 2.25 -11.32
N ALA A 35 4.07 1.35 -12.08
CA ALA A 35 5.46 1.43 -12.49
C ALA A 35 6.45 1.68 -11.32
N GLY A 36 6.03 1.40 -10.07
CA GLY A 36 6.92 1.26 -8.92
C GLY A 36 7.78 0.01 -9.06
N THR A 37 8.93 -0.04 -8.39
CA THR A 37 9.83 -1.21 -8.42
C THR A 37 9.07 -2.52 -8.27
N ASP A 38 8.12 -2.57 -7.33
CA ASP A 38 7.39 -3.77 -6.95
C ASP A 38 6.50 -4.29 -8.08
N THR A 39 5.61 -3.43 -8.58
CA THR A 39 4.69 -3.79 -9.66
C THR A 39 5.40 -3.93 -11.01
N THR A 40 6.50 -3.20 -11.23
CA THR A 40 7.32 -3.31 -12.44
C THR A 40 7.99 -4.68 -12.56
N ILE A 41 8.61 -5.17 -11.49
CA ILE A 41 9.25 -6.49 -11.48
C ILE A 41 8.19 -7.59 -11.66
N ILE A 42 7.04 -7.50 -10.97
CA ILE A 42 5.94 -8.45 -11.16
C ILE A 42 5.44 -8.43 -12.61
N ALA A 43 5.18 -7.25 -13.17
CA ALA A 43 4.70 -7.12 -14.54
C ALA A 43 5.72 -7.68 -15.56
N TYR A 44 7.02 -7.37 -15.39
CA TYR A 44 8.10 -7.90 -16.22
C TYR A 44 8.13 -9.45 -16.24
N GLU A 45 7.94 -10.08 -15.08
CA GLU A 45 7.88 -11.54 -15.01
C GLU A 45 6.55 -12.09 -15.52
N ALA A 46 5.42 -11.42 -15.23
CA ALA A 46 4.08 -11.90 -15.58
C ALA A 46 3.82 -11.88 -17.09
N VAL A 47 4.30 -10.86 -17.82
CA VAL A 47 4.12 -10.79 -19.30
C VAL A 47 4.82 -11.92 -20.06
N LYS A 48 5.77 -12.61 -19.44
CA LYS A 48 6.39 -13.82 -20.04
C LYS A 48 5.39 -14.97 -20.14
N TYR A 49 4.39 -15.01 -19.26
CA TYR A 49 3.36 -16.04 -19.18
C TYR A 49 2.01 -15.58 -19.74
N LYS A 50 1.74 -14.27 -19.64
CA LYS A 50 0.51 -13.64 -20.13
C LYS A 50 0.87 -12.32 -20.85
N PRO A 51 1.26 -12.38 -22.14
CA PRO A 51 1.69 -11.19 -22.90
C PRO A 51 0.61 -10.11 -23.06
N ASP A 52 -0.66 -10.49 -22.93
CA ASP A 52 -1.86 -9.65 -22.98
C ASP A 52 -2.40 -9.33 -21.58
N LEU A 53 -1.55 -9.35 -20.54
CA LEU A 53 -1.95 -9.07 -19.16
C LEU A 53 -2.66 -7.72 -19.05
N PRO A 54 -3.95 -7.67 -18.67
CA PRO A 54 -4.65 -6.42 -18.40
C PRO A 54 -3.97 -5.65 -17.26
N ALA A 55 -3.64 -4.39 -17.50
CA ALA A 55 -2.97 -3.54 -16.53
C ALA A 55 -3.76 -2.25 -16.31
N LEU A 56 -3.95 -1.85 -15.06
CA LEU A 56 -4.68 -0.64 -14.71
C LEU A 56 -3.85 0.24 -13.77
N THR A 57 -3.70 1.49 -14.16
CA THR A 57 -3.11 2.55 -13.32
C THR A 57 -4.22 3.48 -12.83
N ILE A 58 -4.12 3.90 -11.57
CA ILE A 58 -5.07 4.83 -10.97
C ILE A 58 -4.35 6.13 -10.62
N ALA A 59 -4.94 7.26 -10.99
CA ALA A 59 -4.43 8.58 -10.68
C ALA A 59 -5.55 9.47 -10.14
N PHE A 60 -5.23 10.40 -9.23
CA PHE A 60 -6.16 11.38 -8.70
C PHE A 60 -6.04 12.69 -9.47
N LYS A 61 -7.16 13.20 -9.96
CA LYS A 61 -7.25 14.36 -10.85
C LYS A 61 -6.72 15.65 -10.19
N GLU A 62 -7.11 15.89 -8.96
CA GLU A 62 -6.73 17.07 -8.18
C GLU A 62 -5.34 16.96 -7.53
N GLY A 63 -4.68 15.80 -7.69
CA GLY A 63 -3.33 15.56 -7.24
C GLY A 63 -2.27 15.79 -8.30
N ALA A 64 -1.02 15.58 -7.91
CA ALA A 64 0.12 15.57 -8.82
C ALA A 64 0.74 14.16 -8.84
N PRO A 65 0.17 13.21 -9.61
CA PRO A 65 0.60 11.82 -9.61
C PRO A 65 2.01 11.68 -10.16
N LYS A 66 2.94 11.26 -9.29
CA LYS A 66 4.37 11.12 -9.63
C LYS A 66 4.68 9.90 -10.50
N ASP A 67 3.73 8.96 -10.61
CA ASP A 67 3.93 7.72 -11.35
C ASP A 67 3.68 7.85 -12.85
N THR A 68 2.96 8.87 -13.30
CA THR A 68 2.42 8.98 -14.67
C THR A 68 3.47 8.78 -15.77
N GLU A 69 4.62 9.45 -15.69
CA GLU A 69 5.66 9.35 -16.73
C GLU A 69 6.36 7.99 -16.71
N TYR A 70 6.61 7.43 -15.53
CA TYR A 70 7.16 6.09 -15.39
C TYR A 70 6.20 5.02 -15.92
N VAL A 71 4.89 5.21 -15.71
CA VAL A 71 3.87 4.32 -16.26
C VAL A 71 3.91 4.32 -17.78
N LYS A 72 3.90 5.50 -18.43
CA LYS A 72 4.00 5.59 -19.90
C LYS A 72 5.22 4.86 -20.43
N GLN A 73 6.39 5.11 -19.83
CA GLN A 73 7.64 4.46 -20.21
C GLN A 73 7.56 2.95 -20.07
N MET A 74 7.07 2.46 -18.92
CA MET A 74 7.03 1.03 -18.66
C MET A 74 5.96 0.29 -19.45
N VAL A 75 4.83 0.91 -19.73
CA VAL A 75 3.79 0.38 -20.63
C VAL A 75 4.37 0.13 -22.03
N ALA A 76 5.12 1.09 -22.56
CA ALA A 76 5.81 0.94 -23.84
C ALA A 76 6.89 -0.15 -23.81
N PHE A 77 7.73 -0.13 -22.75
CA PHE A 77 8.82 -1.09 -22.58
C PHE A 77 8.32 -2.53 -22.45
N LEU A 78 7.32 -2.77 -21.61
CA LEU A 78 6.73 -4.10 -21.38
C LEU A 78 5.72 -4.51 -22.46
N LYS A 79 5.41 -3.60 -23.40
CA LYS A 79 4.40 -3.80 -24.45
C LYS A 79 3.03 -4.21 -23.89
N LEU A 80 2.60 -3.55 -22.80
CA LEU A 80 1.30 -3.81 -22.17
C LEU A 80 0.18 -3.28 -23.07
N LYS A 81 -0.36 -4.16 -23.94
CA LYS A 81 -1.35 -3.79 -24.98
C LYS A 81 -2.71 -3.44 -24.36
N ASP A 82 -3.09 -4.10 -23.28
CA ASP A 82 -4.34 -3.83 -22.52
C ASP A 82 -4.00 -3.04 -21.24
N HIS A 83 -3.43 -1.84 -21.42
CA HIS A 83 -3.21 -0.91 -20.34
C HIS A 83 -4.17 0.26 -20.40
N GLU A 84 -4.75 0.60 -19.24
CA GLU A 84 -5.62 1.76 -19.04
C GLU A 84 -5.14 2.59 -17.85
N THR A 85 -5.27 3.90 -17.96
CA THR A 85 -5.13 4.80 -16.81
C THR A 85 -6.49 5.40 -16.50
N HIS A 86 -7.00 5.12 -15.30
CA HIS A 86 -8.22 5.75 -14.79
C HIS A 86 -7.86 6.93 -13.90
N VAL A 87 -8.45 8.09 -14.19
CA VAL A 87 -8.27 9.31 -13.41
C VAL A 87 -9.56 9.57 -12.65
N PHE A 88 -9.55 9.31 -11.33
CA PHE A 88 -10.69 9.60 -10.48
C PHE A 88 -10.63 11.02 -9.92
N ASP A 89 -11.77 11.62 -9.67
CA ASP A 89 -11.92 12.95 -9.10
C ASP A 89 -12.49 12.93 -7.68
N HIS A 90 -12.65 14.10 -7.09
CA HIS A 90 -13.24 14.31 -5.78
C HIS A 90 -14.64 13.67 -5.62
N ALA A 91 -15.52 13.81 -6.61
CA ALA A 91 -16.87 13.25 -6.54
C ALA A 91 -16.84 11.70 -6.52
N GLU A 92 -15.97 11.09 -7.33
CA GLU A 92 -15.77 9.65 -7.32
C GLU A 92 -15.15 9.19 -5.99
N ALA A 93 -14.20 9.95 -5.42
CA ALA A 93 -13.63 9.65 -4.11
C ALA A 93 -14.71 9.63 -3.02
N LEU A 94 -15.53 10.70 -2.90
CA LEU A 94 -16.64 10.77 -1.94
C LEU A 94 -17.63 9.61 -2.09
N THR A 95 -17.97 9.24 -3.32
CA THR A 95 -18.87 8.10 -3.61
C THR A 95 -18.28 6.77 -3.12
N ASN A 96 -16.95 6.64 -3.07
CA ASN A 96 -16.27 5.43 -2.65
C ASN A 96 -15.85 5.42 -1.17
N VAL A 97 -15.82 6.58 -0.47
CA VAL A 97 -15.50 6.64 0.97
C VAL A 97 -16.29 5.61 1.80
N PRO A 98 -17.63 5.53 1.72
CA PRO A 98 -18.38 4.56 2.54
C PRO A 98 -18.01 3.10 2.22
N LYS A 99 -17.65 2.81 0.98
CA LYS A 99 -17.30 1.46 0.53
C LYS A 99 -15.91 1.05 1.03
N VAL A 100 -14.92 1.96 0.97
CA VAL A 100 -13.57 1.75 1.50
C VAL A 100 -13.62 1.60 3.02
N VAL A 101 -14.30 2.52 3.73
CA VAL A 101 -14.52 2.46 5.18
C VAL A 101 -15.18 1.14 5.58
N LYS A 102 -16.20 0.69 4.82
CA LYS A 102 -16.88 -0.59 5.07
C LYS A 102 -15.94 -1.78 4.89
N ALA A 103 -15.13 -1.80 3.83
CA ALA A 103 -14.22 -2.89 3.54
C ALA A 103 -13.11 -3.02 4.59
N LEU A 104 -12.57 -1.89 5.04
CA LEU A 104 -11.45 -1.85 5.99
C LEU A 104 -11.87 -1.84 7.46
N LYS A 105 -13.10 -1.43 7.76
CA LYS A 105 -13.61 -1.19 9.13
C LYS A 105 -12.78 -0.17 9.89
N THR A 106 -12.35 0.89 9.22
CA THR A 106 -11.51 1.97 9.76
C THR A 106 -12.01 3.33 9.31
N PHE A 107 -11.68 4.35 10.07
CA PHE A 107 -11.76 5.76 9.67
C PHE A 107 -10.40 6.47 9.86
N ASP A 108 -9.32 5.69 9.88
CA ASP A 108 -7.95 6.21 9.83
C ASP A 108 -7.73 6.92 8.49
N PRO A 109 -7.41 8.24 8.51
CA PRO A 109 -7.23 9.00 7.26
C PRO A 109 -6.15 8.43 6.35
N MET A 110 -5.05 7.94 6.91
CA MET A 110 -3.96 7.37 6.11
C MET A 110 -4.40 6.09 5.41
N ASP A 111 -5.05 5.18 6.12
CA ASP A 111 -5.51 3.91 5.57
C ASP A 111 -6.58 4.12 4.49
N VAL A 112 -7.59 4.98 4.75
CA VAL A 112 -8.66 5.23 3.78
C VAL A 112 -8.12 5.91 2.53
N ARG A 113 -7.27 6.94 2.68
CA ARG A 113 -6.66 7.68 1.58
C ARG A 113 -5.77 6.81 0.70
N ASN A 114 -4.88 6.00 1.31
CA ASN A 114 -4.03 5.06 0.58
C ASN A 114 -4.82 3.95 -0.12
N SER A 115 -5.93 3.54 0.47
CA SER A 115 -6.75 2.45 -0.05
C SER A 115 -7.73 2.88 -1.14
N MET A 116 -8.04 4.17 -1.24
CA MET A 116 -9.00 4.70 -2.22
C MET A 116 -8.64 4.32 -3.66
N PRO A 117 -7.42 4.60 -4.18
CA PRO A 117 -7.04 4.22 -5.53
C PRO A 117 -7.07 2.70 -5.75
N VAL A 118 -6.69 1.92 -4.73
CA VAL A 118 -6.70 0.44 -4.81
C VAL A 118 -8.13 -0.08 -4.94
N TYR A 119 -9.07 0.45 -4.13
CA TYR A 119 -10.49 0.05 -4.18
C TYR A 119 -11.13 0.39 -5.54
N ILE A 120 -10.88 1.61 -6.05
CA ILE A 120 -11.36 2.05 -7.37
C ILE A 120 -10.79 1.12 -8.44
N GLY A 121 -9.49 0.84 -8.41
CA GLY A 121 -8.83 -0.05 -9.35
C GLY A 121 -9.43 -1.46 -9.35
N LEU A 122 -9.60 -2.07 -8.18
CA LEU A 122 -10.24 -3.38 -8.06
C LEU A 122 -11.69 -3.37 -8.58
N THR A 123 -12.45 -2.29 -8.31
CA THR A 123 -13.82 -2.15 -8.78
C THR A 123 -13.88 -2.10 -10.31
N LEU A 124 -12.97 -1.38 -10.96
CA LEU A 124 -12.89 -1.28 -12.41
C LEU A 124 -12.46 -2.61 -13.05
N MET A 125 -11.46 -3.27 -12.48
CA MET A 125 -11.03 -4.59 -12.94
C MET A 125 -12.15 -5.63 -12.82
N LYS A 126 -12.93 -5.58 -11.72
CA LYS A 126 -14.14 -6.42 -11.58
C LYS A 126 -15.16 -6.14 -12.68
N LYS A 127 -15.41 -4.87 -13.03
CA LYS A 127 -16.32 -4.50 -14.12
C LYS A 127 -15.87 -5.04 -15.48
N LYS A 128 -14.55 -5.21 -15.68
CA LYS A 128 -13.97 -5.89 -16.85
C LYS A 128 -14.11 -7.43 -16.81
N GLY A 129 -14.70 -7.99 -15.76
CA GLY A 129 -14.90 -9.43 -15.59
C GLY A 129 -13.72 -10.18 -14.98
N LEU A 130 -12.66 -9.46 -14.52
CA LEU A 130 -11.51 -10.09 -13.90
C LEU A 130 -11.83 -10.50 -12.46
N LYS A 131 -11.29 -11.64 -12.02
CA LYS A 131 -11.57 -12.23 -10.70
C LYS A 131 -10.38 -12.14 -9.75
N SER A 132 -9.17 -12.06 -10.29
CA SER A 132 -7.93 -12.04 -9.51
C SER A 132 -6.94 -11.02 -10.04
N ILE A 133 -6.34 -10.21 -9.13
CA ILE A 133 -5.48 -9.10 -9.50
C ILE A 133 -4.13 -9.20 -8.79
N LEU A 134 -3.05 -9.08 -9.57
CA LEU A 134 -1.69 -8.98 -9.05
C LEU A 134 -1.48 -7.63 -8.38
N THR A 135 -0.84 -7.63 -7.20
CA THR A 135 -0.40 -6.44 -6.46
C THR A 135 1.05 -6.56 -6.03
N GLY A 136 1.70 -5.42 -5.77
CA GLY A 136 3.08 -5.35 -5.30
C GLY A 136 3.26 -5.47 -3.78
N ASP A 137 2.24 -5.90 -3.06
CA ASP A 137 2.23 -5.99 -1.61
C ASP A 137 3.34 -6.92 -1.07
N GLY A 138 3.94 -6.53 0.04
CA GLY A 138 4.90 -7.34 0.78
C GLY A 138 6.36 -7.03 0.50
N LEU A 139 6.72 -6.40 -0.62
CA LEU A 139 8.12 -6.19 -0.93
C LEU A 139 8.78 -5.13 -0.02
N ASP A 140 8.08 -4.05 0.28
CA ASP A 140 8.57 -3.03 1.22
C ASP A 140 8.75 -3.62 2.63
N GLU A 141 7.81 -4.42 3.11
CA GLU A 141 7.86 -5.06 4.42
C GLU A 141 9.02 -6.04 4.55
N LEU A 142 9.38 -6.72 3.46
CA LEU A 142 10.47 -7.70 3.45
C LEU A 142 11.85 -7.05 3.24
N PHE A 143 11.93 -5.93 2.50
CA PHE A 143 13.19 -5.30 2.09
C PHE A 143 13.44 -3.91 2.70
N GLY A 144 12.50 -3.37 3.46
CA GLY A 144 12.62 -2.10 4.18
C GLY A 144 12.11 -0.87 3.44
N TYR A 145 11.96 0.19 4.21
CA TYR A 145 11.43 1.48 3.80
C TYR A 145 12.47 2.59 3.91
N PRO A 146 12.38 3.70 3.16
CA PRO A 146 13.32 4.82 3.26
C PRO A 146 13.43 5.43 4.66
N TRP A 147 12.34 5.50 5.43
CA TRP A 147 12.37 6.03 6.80
C TRP A 147 13.24 5.20 7.76
N GLN A 148 13.59 3.97 7.40
CA GLN A 148 14.47 3.09 8.19
C GLN A 148 15.95 3.34 7.92
N PHE A 149 16.33 4.19 6.99
CA PHE A 149 17.73 4.38 6.58
C PHE A 149 18.67 4.89 7.65
N ASN A 150 18.13 5.54 8.68
CA ASN A 150 18.91 6.06 9.81
C ASN A 150 18.99 5.09 11.01
N LEU A 151 18.36 3.92 10.92
CA LEU A 151 18.43 2.91 11.96
C LEU A 151 19.75 2.13 11.87
N THR A 152 20.24 1.67 13.01
CA THR A 152 21.35 0.71 13.07
C THR A 152 20.89 -0.64 12.51
N GLU A 153 21.84 -1.53 12.17
CA GLU A 153 21.51 -2.86 11.64
C GLU A 153 20.65 -3.67 12.63
N GLU A 154 20.97 -3.62 13.91
CA GLU A 154 20.18 -4.28 14.97
C GLU A 154 18.76 -3.68 15.09
N GLN A 155 18.63 -2.36 15.10
CA GLN A 155 17.31 -1.70 15.11
C GLN A 155 16.49 -2.04 13.87
N LEU A 156 17.12 -2.10 12.70
CA LEU A 156 16.48 -2.53 11.45
C LEU A 156 15.96 -3.96 11.56
N TYR A 157 16.78 -4.87 12.06
CA TYR A 157 16.40 -6.28 12.22
C TYR A 157 15.20 -6.42 13.17
N GLN A 158 15.26 -5.80 14.35
CA GLN A 158 14.15 -5.83 15.31
C GLN A 158 12.88 -5.21 14.73
N ARG A 159 13.01 -4.11 13.99
CA ARG A 159 11.87 -3.46 13.35
C ARG A 159 11.26 -4.31 12.24
N GLN A 160 12.07 -5.00 11.46
CA GLN A 160 11.59 -5.95 10.44
C GLN A 160 10.84 -7.12 11.08
N LEU A 161 11.36 -7.71 12.15
CA LEU A 161 10.69 -8.80 12.87
C LEU A 161 9.30 -8.38 13.33
N ALA A 162 9.18 -7.22 13.99
CA ALA A 162 7.90 -6.69 14.44
C ALA A 162 6.92 -6.45 13.27
N MET A 163 7.43 -5.89 12.18
CA MET A 163 6.62 -5.63 10.98
C MET A 163 6.13 -6.92 10.31
N TRP A 164 6.94 -7.98 10.28
CA TRP A 164 6.53 -9.27 9.71
C TRP A 164 5.45 -9.98 10.53
N GLU A 165 5.37 -9.73 11.83
CA GLU A 165 4.30 -10.25 12.71
C GLU A 165 2.98 -9.50 12.53
N GLU A 166 3.04 -8.21 12.19
CA GLU A 166 1.89 -7.31 12.17
C GLU A 166 1.43 -6.94 10.76
N MET A 167 2.21 -7.27 9.71
CA MET A 167 1.88 -6.84 8.35
C MET A 167 0.50 -7.33 7.90
N GLY A 168 -0.28 -6.39 7.41
CA GLY A 168 -1.58 -6.61 6.81
C GLY A 168 -1.74 -5.69 5.60
N PHE A 169 -2.48 -6.15 4.60
CA PHE A 169 -2.61 -5.43 3.34
C PHE A 169 -4.06 -5.10 3.07
N SER A 170 -4.37 -3.82 2.90
CA SER A 170 -5.73 -3.33 2.64
C SER A 170 -6.34 -3.88 1.36
N SER A 171 -5.51 -4.29 0.40
CA SER A 171 -5.94 -4.93 -0.85
C SER A 171 -6.77 -6.20 -0.62
N ILE A 172 -6.44 -6.99 0.42
CA ILE A 172 -7.14 -8.25 0.76
C ILE A 172 -8.59 -8.02 1.16
N PRO A 173 -8.91 -7.25 2.24
CA PRO A 173 -10.30 -7.02 2.62
C PRO A 173 -11.08 -6.26 1.55
N MET A 174 -10.45 -5.39 0.78
CA MET A 174 -11.10 -4.69 -0.33
C MET A 174 -11.48 -5.64 -1.46
N ALA A 175 -10.57 -6.49 -1.92
CA ALA A 175 -10.87 -7.50 -2.94
C ALA A 175 -11.98 -8.45 -2.46
N LYS A 176 -11.89 -8.93 -1.21
CA LYS A 176 -12.92 -9.79 -0.60
C LYS A 176 -14.29 -9.11 -0.59
N SER A 177 -14.37 -7.82 -0.27
CA SER A 177 -15.63 -7.06 -0.28
C SER A 177 -16.27 -6.97 -1.67
N LEU A 178 -15.46 -7.11 -2.71
CA LEU A 178 -15.85 -7.11 -4.11
C LEU A 178 -16.05 -8.53 -4.67
N GLY A 179 -15.83 -9.59 -3.90
CA GLY A 179 -15.86 -10.97 -4.38
C GLY A 179 -14.73 -11.29 -5.35
N MET A 180 -13.58 -10.65 -5.16
CA MET A 180 -12.34 -10.82 -5.93
C MET A 180 -11.23 -11.39 -5.06
N GLU A 181 -10.14 -11.80 -5.71
CA GLU A 181 -8.89 -12.16 -5.05
C GLU A 181 -7.77 -11.21 -5.43
N VAL A 182 -6.82 -10.99 -4.51
CA VAL A 182 -5.52 -10.42 -4.82
C VAL A 182 -4.47 -11.51 -4.83
N LYS A 183 -3.60 -11.47 -5.83
CA LYS A 183 -2.43 -12.34 -5.96
C LYS A 183 -1.20 -11.53 -5.58
N GLN A 184 -0.51 -11.98 -4.54
CA GLN A 184 0.59 -11.27 -3.87
C GLN A 184 1.87 -12.12 -3.94
N PRO A 185 2.60 -12.15 -5.08
CA PRO A 185 3.74 -13.04 -5.29
C PRO A 185 4.82 -12.93 -4.22
N TYR A 186 5.08 -11.71 -3.69
CA TYR A 186 6.10 -11.51 -2.66
C TYR A 186 5.72 -12.08 -1.28
N LEU A 187 4.44 -12.36 -1.05
CA LEU A 187 3.96 -13.00 0.18
C LEU A 187 3.88 -14.54 0.07
N ASP A 188 4.14 -15.10 -1.13
CA ASP A 188 4.28 -16.55 -1.27
C ASP A 188 5.38 -17.06 -0.31
N PRO A 189 5.13 -18.14 0.46
CA PRO A 189 6.09 -18.67 1.43
C PRO A 189 7.48 -18.96 0.84
N LEU A 190 7.56 -19.32 -0.45
CA LEU A 190 8.84 -19.52 -1.12
C LEU A 190 9.68 -18.24 -1.16
N PHE A 191 9.06 -17.11 -1.54
CA PHE A 191 9.75 -15.82 -1.60
C PHE A 191 9.92 -15.20 -0.21
N SER A 192 8.85 -15.12 0.58
CA SER A 192 8.87 -14.42 1.86
C SER A 192 9.84 -15.07 2.86
N ASN A 193 9.90 -16.41 2.94
CA ASN A 193 10.85 -17.10 3.81
C ASN A 193 12.30 -16.95 3.33
N TRP A 194 12.54 -16.91 2.03
CA TRP A 194 13.85 -16.62 1.46
C TRP A 194 14.26 -15.17 1.77
N ALA A 195 13.39 -14.20 1.50
CA ALA A 195 13.66 -12.78 1.73
C ALA A 195 13.94 -12.46 3.22
N LYS A 196 13.22 -13.11 4.14
CA LYS A 196 13.44 -12.95 5.59
C LYS A 196 14.84 -13.37 6.03
N LYS A 197 15.45 -14.35 5.38
CA LYS A 197 16.79 -14.86 5.69
C LYS A 197 17.93 -14.00 5.12
N LEU A 198 17.64 -13.10 4.19
CA LEU A 198 18.66 -12.26 3.58
C LEU A 198 19.27 -11.28 4.58
N PRO A 199 20.60 -11.04 4.54
CA PRO A 199 21.24 -10.00 5.33
C PRO A 199 20.68 -8.60 5.04
N ILE A 200 20.60 -7.75 6.06
CA ILE A 200 20.10 -6.37 5.93
C ILE A 200 20.84 -5.60 4.84
N LYS A 201 22.16 -5.77 4.74
CA LYS A 201 23.03 -5.06 3.78
C LYS A 201 22.66 -5.29 2.31
N VAL A 202 22.03 -6.41 1.95
CA VAL A 202 21.54 -6.63 0.58
C VAL A 202 20.10 -6.14 0.39
N LYS A 203 19.39 -5.84 1.47
CA LYS A 203 18.04 -5.25 1.44
C LYS A 203 18.10 -3.73 1.31
N ILE A 204 18.98 -3.09 2.09
CA ILE A 204 19.17 -1.62 2.13
C ILE A 204 20.66 -1.34 1.91
N ASN A 205 21.00 -0.65 0.82
CA ASN A 205 22.39 -0.32 0.51
C ASN A 205 22.51 0.92 -0.40
N MET A 206 23.76 1.31 -0.64
CA MET A 206 24.12 2.44 -1.49
C MET A 206 24.17 1.99 -2.98
N HIS A 207 23.72 2.86 -3.87
CA HIS A 207 23.90 2.81 -5.31
C HIS A 207 24.14 4.23 -5.80
N ASP A 208 25.28 4.45 -6.47
CA ASP A 208 25.70 5.77 -6.99
C ASP A 208 25.59 6.91 -5.96
N GLY A 209 26.04 6.65 -4.72
CA GLY A 209 26.03 7.65 -3.64
C GLY A 209 24.67 7.84 -2.94
N VAL A 210 23.61 7.18 -3.39
CA VAL A 210 22.27 7.24 -2.81
C VAL A 210 21.90 5.93 -2.10
N LYS A 211 21.25 6.01 -0.95
CA LYS A 211 20.79 4.85 -0.20
C LYS A 211 19.42 4.38 -0.71
N PHE A 212 19.29 3.10 -1.00
CA PHE A 212 18.07 2.50 -1.50
C PHE A 212 17.62 1.31 -0.65
N SER A 213 16.33 1.21 -0.42
CA SER A 213 15.67 -0.04 -0.03
C SER A 213 15.44 -0.93 -1.26
N LYS A 214 15.15 -2.22 -1.03
CA LYS A 214 14.99 -3.21 -2.11
C LYS A 214 16.23 -3.33 -2.99
N TRP A 215 17.39 -3.07 -2.42
CA TRP A 215 18.63 -2.93 -3.18
C TRP A 215 18.93 -4.17 -4.04
N LEU A 216 18.86 -5.38 -3.45
CA LEU A 216 19.10 -6.63 -4.19
C LEU A 216 18.07 -6.83 -5.31
N MET A 217 16.80 -6.51 -5.08
CA MET A 217 15.76 -6.59 -6.09
C MET A 217 16.07 -5.67 -7.28
N ARG A 218 16.42 -4.42 -7.00
CA ARG A 218 16.81 -3.45 -8.04
C ARG A 218 18.06 -3.91 -8.78
N LYS A 219 19.07 -4.35 -8.05
CA LYS A 219 20.33 -4.85 -8.59
C LYS A 219 20.14 -6.08 -9.49
N SER A 220 19.19 -6.95 -9.12
CA SER A 220 18.88 -8.15 -9.91
C SER A 220 18.18 -7.86 -11.23
N TYR A 221 17.52 -6.70 -11.36
CA TYR A 221 16.76 -6.35 -12.55
C TYR A 221 17.30 -5.14 -13.32
N GLU A 222 18.43 -4.55 -12.91
CA GLU A 222 19.00 -3.35 -13.55
C GLU A 222 19.54 -3.60 -14.97
N ASP A 223 19.77 -4.85 -15.34
CA ASP A 223 20.20 -5.27 -16.67
C ASP A 223 19.03 -5.44 -17.66
N VAL A 224 17.79 -5.55 -17.15
CA VAL A 224 16.61 -5.87 -17.95
C VAL A 224 15.45 -4.86 -17.80
N ILE A 225 15.50 -3.97 -16.83
CA ILE A 225 14.53 -2.88 -16.64
C ILE A 225 15.28 -1.55 -16.78
N PRO A 226 14.71 -0.52 -17.43
CA PRO A 226 15.34 0.79 -17.56
C PRO A 226 15.84 1.34 -16.21
N LYS A 227 17.08 1.81 -16.18
CA LYS A 227 17.76 2.21 -14.94
C LYS A 227 17.03 3.34 -14.22
N GLU A 228 16.48 4.29 -14.95
CA GLU A 228 15.71 5.41 -14.43
C GLU A 228 14.40 4.97 -13.72
N VAL A 229 13.88 3.80 -14.05
CA VAL A 229 12.72 3.20 -13.38
C VAL A 229 13.15 2.34 -12.20
N ILE A 230 14.09 1.41 -12.42
CA ILE A 230 14.48 0.45 -11.38
C ILE A 230 15.20 1.13 -10.21
N TRP A 231 15.95 2.21 -10.45
CA TRP A 231 16.65 3.00 -9.44
C TRP A 231 15.94 4.30 -9.05
N ARG A 232 14.68 4.47 -9.45
CA ARG A 232 13.92 5.66 -9.00
C ARG A 232 13.73 5.67 -7.48
N PRO A 233 13.72 6.84 -6.82
CA PRO A 233 13.38 6.96 -5.41
C PRO A 233 11.98 6.40 -5.13
N LYS A 234 11.82 5.76 -3.98
CA LYS A 234 10.51 5.26 -3.54
C LYS A 234 9.56 6.44 -3.28
N ALA A 235 8.42 6.43 -3.94
CA ALA A 235 7.29 7.28 -3.61
C ALA A 235 6.25 6.46 -2.82
N PRO A 236 5.67 6.99 -1.73
CA PRO A 236 4.49 6.40 -1.11
C PRO A 236 3.33 6.29 -2.12
N LEU A 237 2.42 5.34 -1.93
CA LEU A 237 1.30 5.09 -2.83
C LEU A 237 0.48 6.36 -3.07
N GLU A 238 0.18 7.10 -2.01
CA GLU A 238 -0.58 8.35 -2.08
C GLU A 238 0.13 9.44 -2.90
N ALA A 239 1.47 9.49 -2.89
CA ALA A 239 2.24 10.43 -3.71
C ALA A 239 2.34 9.94 -5.16
N GLY A 240 2.48 8.63 -5.38
CA GLY A 240 2.51 8.01 -6.71
C GLY A 240 1.23 8.26 -7.49
N THR A 241 0.10 8.01 -6.85
CA THR A 241 -1.25 8.19 -7.43
C THR A 241 -1.75 9.63 -7.39
N GLY A 242 -1.12 10.53 -6.60
CA GLY A 242 -1.63 11.87 -6.31
C GLY A 242 -2.70 11.90 -5.20
N ALA A 243 -3.08 10.77 -4.63
CA ALA A 243 -4.13 10.69 -3.60
C ALA A 243 -3.78 11.44 -2.30
N ALA A 244 -2.53 11.84 -2.08
CA ALA A 244 -2.14 12.73 -0.98
C ALA A 244 -2.96 14.03 -0.96
N ALA A 245 -3.38 14.54 -2.12
CA ALA A 245 -4.21 15.73 -2.22
C ALA A 245 -5.65 15.54 -1.73
N LEU A 246 -6.12 14.29 -1.51
CA LEU A 246 -7.45 14.03 -0.92
C LEU A 246 -7.63 14.72 0.42
N HIS A 247 -6.59 14.79 1.26
CA HIS A 247 -6.63 15.54 2.50
C HIS A 247 -7.08 16.99 2.26
N THR A 248 -6.38 17.72 1.41
CA THR A 248 -6.68 19.13 1.10
C THR A 248 -8.04 19.31 0.42
N VAL A 249 -8.48 18.33 -0.36
CA VAL A 249 -9.77 18.40 -1.06
C VAL A 249 -10.92 18.15 -0.08
N LEU A 250 -10.80 17.14 0.77
CA LEU A 250 -11.83 16.81 1.77
C LEU A 250 -11.92 17.84 2.90
N GLU A 251 -10.85 18.60 3.18
CA GLU A 251 -10.92 19.76 4.09
C GLU A 251 -11.96 20.82 3.67
N LYS A 252 -12.35 20.84 2.39
CA LYS A 252 -13.34 21.77 1.84
C LYS A 252 -14.79 21.34 2.03
N GLU A 253 -15.03 20.10 2.47
CA GLU A 253 -16.38 19.55 2.66
C GLU A 253 -17.15 20.24 3.81
N TYR A 254 -16.42 20.86 4.73
CA TYR A 254 -17.00 21.56 5.88
C TYR A 254 -16.36 22.92 6.07
N THR A 255 -17.15 23.91 6.45
CA THR A 255 -16.64 25.14 7.06
C THR A 255 -16.05 24.84 8.44
N ASP A 256 -15.24 25.77 8.98
CA ASP A 256 -14.69 25.60 10.32
C ASP A 256 -15.79 25.58 11.40
N ALA A 257 -16.87 26.34 11.21
CA ALA A 257 -18.00 26.37 12.10
C ALA A 257 -18.73 25.02 12.13
N GLU A 258 -19.04 24.45 10.97
CA GLU A 258 -19.69 23.14 10.86
C GLU A 258 -18.80 22.03 11.44
N PHE A 259 -17.50 22.07 11.15
CA PHE A 259 -16.55 21.10 11.70
C PHE A 259 -16.52 21.15 13.22
N ASN A 260 -16.40 22.35 13.82
CA ASN A 260 -16.33 22.50 15.26
C ASN A 260 -17.65 22.07 15.96
N GLU A 261 -18.81 22.38 15.37
CA GLU A 261 -20.10 21.93 15.86
C GLU A 261 -20.23 20.40 15.83
N LYS A 262 -19.92 19.79 14.68
CA LYS A 262 -20.00 18.33 14.50
C LYS A 262 -19.02 17.60 15.43
N LYS A 263 -17.78 18.07 15.52
CA LYS A 263 -16.73 17.53 16.40
C LYS A 263 -17.18 17.54 17.87
N LYS A 264 -17.82 18.62 18.33
CA LYS A 264 -18.37 18.71 19.68
C LYS A 264 -19.50 17.70 19.91
N LYS A 265 -20.45 17.62 18.97
CA LYS A 265 -21.58 16.67 19.06
C LYS A 265 -21.08 15.21 19.07
N ILE A 266 -20.09 14.87 18.25
CA ILE A 266 -19.49 13.53 18.20
C ILE A 266 -18.78 13.20 19.51
N LEU A 267 -18.05 14.16 20.07
CA LEU A 267 -17.38 13.96 21.36
C LEU A 267 -18.40 13.71 22.49
N GLU A 268 -19.49 14.47 22.52
CA GLU A 268 -20.55 14.34 23.53
C GLU A 268 -21.35 13.04 23.39
N ALA A 269 -21.73 12.68 22.18
CA ALA A 269 -22.58 11.51 21.91
C ALA A 269 -21.83 10.19 21.86
N ASP A 270 -20.67 10.17 21.19
CA ASP A 270 -19.94 8.94 20.86
C ASP A 270 -18.63 8.80 21.65
N ASN A 271 -18.21 9.84 22.40
CA ASN A 271 -16.91 9.93 23.10
C ASN A 271 -15.71 9.71 22.15
N VAL A 272 -15.84 10.14 20.89
CA VAL A 272 -14.83 10.04 19.84
C VAL A 272 -14.22 11.41 19.56
N LYS A 273 -12.88 11.48 19.53
CA LYS A 273 -12.13 12.68 19.14
C LYS A 273 -11.83 12.62 17.64
N VAL A 274 -12.42 13.52 16.87
CA VAL A 274 -12.10 13.72 15.46
C VAL A 274 -11.06 14.82 15.35
N ARG A 275 -9.97 14.60 14.56
CA ARG A 275 -8.82 15.50 14.49
C ARG A 275 -8.99 16.62 13.47
N ASP A 276 -9.47 16.27 12.27
CA ASP A 276 -9.56 17.15 11.11
C ASP A 276 -10.83 16.84 10.28
N LYS A 277 -11.09 17.65 9.27
CA LYS A 277 -12.28 17.52 8.42
C LYS A 277 -12.23 16.28 7.54
N GLU A 278 -11.05 15.86 7.07
CA GLU A 278 -10.88 14.60 6.34
C GLU A 278 -11.34 13.43 7.21
N GLN A 279 -10.85 13.35 8.44
CA GLN A 279 -11.25 12.29 9.36
C GLN A 279 -12.74 12.36 9.70
N LEU A 280 -13.34 13.56 9.74
CA LEU A 280 -14.77 13.71 9.95
C LEU A 280 -15.58 13.04 8.84
N VAL A 281 -15.22 13.26 7.56
CA VAL A 281 -15.85 12.59 6.41
C VAL A 281 -15.83 11.07 6.59
N TYR A 282 -14.67 10.52 6.97
CA TYR A 282 -14.52 9.08 7.16
C TYR A 282 -15.25 8.56 8.38
N TYR A 283 -15.25 9.32 9.49
CA TYR A 283 -15.99 8.97 10.71
C TYR A 283 -17.49 8.96 10.50
N GLU A 284 -18.05 9.93 9.81
CA GLU A 284 -19.50 9.95 9.52
C GLU A 284 -19.91 8.72 8.69
N ALA A 285 -19.09 8.33 7.70
CA ALA A 285 -19.32 7.10 6.94
C ALA A 285 -19.23 5.86 7.84
N PHE A 286 -18.19 5.79 8.70
CA PHE A 286 -18.00 4.69 9.64
C PHE A 286 -19.17 4.59 10.62
N ARG A 287 -19.55 5.71 11.23
CA ARG A 287 -20.64 5.79 12.22
C ARG A 287 -21.98 5.34 11.65
N LYS A 288 -22.27 5.73 10.41
CA LYS A 288 -23.49 5.34 9.69
C LYS A 288 -23.54 3.84 9.39
N ILE A 289 -22.40 3.22 9.10
CA ILE A 289 -22.31 1.82 8.67
C ILE A 289 -22.26 0.87 9.86
N PHE A 290 -21.47 1.21 10.87
CA PHE A 290 -21.13 0.30 11.96
C PHE A 290 -21.69 0.72 13.33
N GLY A 291 -21.80 1.99 13.61
CA GLY A 291 -22.08 2.50 14.95
C GLY A 291 -20.82 3.07 15.62
N VAL A 292 -20.82 3.09 16.96
CA VAL A 292 -19.73 3.68 17.76
C VAL A 292 -18.54 2.70 17.83
N PRO A 293 -17.28 3.16 17.68
CA PRO A 293 -16.12 2.26 17.71
C PRO A 293 -15.99 1.40 18.97
N SER A 294 -16.38 1.91 20.13
CA SER A 294 -16.36 1.16 21.40
C SER A 294 -17.29 -0.06 21.41
N GLU A 295 -18.38 -0.01 20.65
CA GLU A 295 -19.34 -1.13 20.52
C GLU A 295 -18.86 -2.16 19.49
N ILE A 296 -18.25 -1.68 18.39
CA ILE A 296 -17.80 -2.53 17.28
C ILE A 296 -16.48 -3.24 17.59
N PHE A 297 -15.62 -2.60 18.40
CA PHE A 297 -14.35 -3.14 18.85
C PHE A 297 -14.36 -3.23 20.39
N PRO A 298 -15.10 -4.21 20.97
CA PRO A 298 -15.26 -4.34 22.39
C PRO A 298 -13.98 -4.83 23.09
N LYS A 299 -13.94 -4.70 24.41
CA LYS A 299 -12.84 -5.19 25.23
C LYS A 299 -12.67 -6.70 25.08
N THR A 300 -11.43 -7.11 24.76
CA THR A 300 -11.01 -8.52 24.73
C THR A 300 -9.78 -8.70 25.61
N ALA A 301 -9.44 -9.96 25.94
CA ALA A 301 -8.22 -10.24 26.69
C ALA A 301 -6.98 -9.70 25.94
N GLY A 302 -6.09 -9.01 26.66
CA GLY A 302 -4.89 -8.40 26.06
C GLY A 302 -5.14 -7.21 25.14
N ALA A 303 -6.30 -6.53 25.28
CA ALA A 303 -6.61 -5.30 24.57
C ALA A 303 -6.49 -4.07 25.46
N LYS A 304 -6.08 -2.96 24.87
CA LYS A 304 -6.12 -1.61 25.47
C LYS A 304 -7.11 -0.73 24.72
N GLN A 305 -7.70 0.22 25.42
CA GLN A 305 -8.64 1.16 24.82
C GLN A 305 -7.90 2.33 24.17
N CYS A 306 -8.26 2.66 22.95
CA CYS A 306 -7.76 3.86 22.28
C CYS A 306 -8.26 5.12 22.99
N PRO A 307 -7.39 6.09 23.36
CA PRO A 307 -7.80 7.31 24.05
C PRO A 307 -8.64 8.24 23.18
N GLU A 308 -8.61 8.11 21.85
CA GLU A 308 -9.35 8.98 20.93
C GLU A 308 -10.68 8.38 20.49
N CYS A 309 -10.71 7.15 19.96
CA CYS A 309 -11.95 6.56 19.43
C CYS A 309 -12.67 5.60 20.39
N LYS A 310 -12.06 5.29 21.54
CA LYS A 310 -12.60 4.36 22.58
C LYS A 310 -12.76 2.90 22.12
N GLY A 311 -12.46 2.56 20.86
CA GLY A 311 -12.37 1.18 20.43
C GLY A 311 -11.17 0.47 21.07
N TYR A 312 -11.24 -0.86 21.23
CA TYR A 312 -10.16 -1.64 21.80
C TYR A 312 -9.26 -2.22 20.71
N VAL A 313 -7.93 -2.17 20.94
CA VAL A 313 -6.88 -2.69 20.07
C VAL A 313 -5.90 -3.54 20.88
N LYS A 314 -5.10 -4.37 20.23
CA LYS A 314 -4.09 -5.21 20.90
C LYS A 314 -3.12 -4.34 21.72
N THR A 315 -2.79 -4.76 22.94
CA THR A 315 -1.97 -3.98 23.89
C THR A 315 -0.58 -3.63 23.34
N LYS A 316 0.03 -4.51 22.53
CA LYS A 316 1.38 -4.30 21.96
C LYS A 316 1.46 -3.23 20.85
N ILE A 317 0.31 -2.87 20.25
CA ILE A 317 0.25 -1.93 19.13
C ILE A 317 0.39 -0.50 19.67
N GLN A 318 1.21 0.33 19.01
CA GLN A 318 1.42 1.73 19.38
C GLN A 318 0.51 2.70 18.63
N PHE A 319 -0.18 2.24 17.59
CA PHE A 319 -1.15 3.05 16.84
C PHE A 319 -2.52 2.37 16.81
N CYS A 320 -3.57 3.16 16.66
CA CYS A 320 -4.94 2.66 16.56
C CYS A 320 -5.31 2.44 15.09
N HIS A 321 -5.42 1.20 14.65
CA HIS A 321 -5.87 0.87 13.29
C HIS A 321 -7.34 1.20 13.01
N ILE A 322 -8.10 1.66 14.03
CA ILE A 322 -9.50 2.07 13.87
C ILE A 322 -9.60 3.53 13.46
N CYS A 323 -8.78 4.40 14.06
CA CYS A 323 -8.85 5.86 13.86
C CYS A 323 -7.52 6.53 13.50
N GLY A 324 -6.41 5.77 13.48
CA GLY A 324 -5.09 6.30 13.19
C GLY A 324 -4.42 7.08 14.33
N ALA A 325 -4.93 7.00 15.58
CA ALA A 325 -4.29 7.66 16.70
C ALA A 325 -2.92 7.05 17.01
N TYR A 326 -1.90 7.92 17.22
CA TYR A 326 -0.52 7.54 17.56
C TYR A 326 0.11 8.66 18.40
N PRO A 327 0.87 8.35 19.47
CA PRO A 327 0.94 7.04 20.11
C PRO A 327 -0.33 6.75 20.94
N ILE A 328 -0.62 5.46 21.19
CA ILE A 328 -1.70 5.01 22.07
C ILE A 328 -1.21 4.06 23.15
#